data_876f1e26c389c2bac1eea47fcfcb1e4b
#
_entry.id   876f1e26c389c2bac1eea47fcfcb1e4b
#
_cell.length_a   1.000
_cell.length_b   1.000
_cell.length_c   1.000
_cell.angle_alpha   90.00
_cell.angle_beta   90.00
_cell.angle_gamma   90.00
#
_symmetry.space_group_name_H-M   'P 1'
#
loop_
_entity.id
_entity.type
_entity.pdbx_description
1 polymer ?
#
loop_
_entity_poly.entity_id
_entity_poly.type
_entity_poly.pdbx_seq_one_letter_code
_entity_poly.pdbx_strand_id
1 'polypeptide(L)'
;MSASPAIPTVVKLGGSCLDNLDGTWWDDLARHGRERPLVLVHGWSKPLKRLDARYSEPSAILRDRYGNQSRWTTPEVIDDIKTVSAVLAEDVLARLESRGITAERLLGSDGLVGAGEGERWWWREKQLVELENLVGPITGVDPAPLKNLQPGHAYLVTPLARNAAGQEVNTDADRAAAAIAGATGASDLVLVTDVGHLLIDDQPVRRISAEDAAAFRDKGAKGGMRKKLRAAGEALEHGVERVVIGSAAVSDLLAGSTGTLITKAPGGAATSGADA
;
A
#
# COMPACT_ATOMS: atom_id res chain seq x y z
N MET A 1 -17.85 -21.19 21.59
CA MET A 1 -16.98 -21.55 20.47
C MET A 1 -16.52 -20.25 19.85
N SER A 2 -15.26 -19.85 20.00
CA SER A 2 -14.74 -18.65 19.33
C SER A 2 -14.68 -18.95 17.84
N ALA A 3 -15.42 -18.19 17.03
CA ALA A 3 -15.31 -18.30 15.58
C ALA A 3 -13.86 -17.96 15.20
N SER A 4 -13.27 -18.72 14.29
CA SER A 4 -11.98 -18.37 13.71
C SER A 4 -12.09 -16.96 13.12
N PRO A 5 -11.06 -16.10 13.28
CA PRO A 5 -11.10 -14.76 12.71
C PRO A 5 -11.32 -14.86 11.20
N ALA A 6 -12.19 -14.02 10.68
CA ALA A 6 -12.46 -14.00 9.24
C ALA A 6 -11.23 -13.47 8.50
N ILE A 7 -10.91 -14.09 7.38
CA ILE A 7 -9.78 -13.69 6.52
C ILE A 7 -10.11 -12.35 5.85
N PRO A 8 -9.33 -11.28 6.07
CA PRO A 8 -9.61 -9.98 5.49
C PRO A 8 -9.21 -9.90 4.01
N THR A 9 -9.78 -8.92 3.31
CA THR A 9 -9.20 -8.39 2.09
C THR A 9 -8.39 -7.16 2.43
N VAL A 10 -7.11 -7.14 2.03
CA VAL A 10 -6.26 -5.98 2.22
C VAL A 10 -6.26 -5.14 0.94
N VAL A 11 -6.61 -3.86 1.08
CA VAL A 11 -6.70 -2.92 -0.03
C VAL A 11 -5.80 -1.72 0.24
N LYS A 12 -4.80 -1.52 -0.59
CA LYS A 12 -3.98 -0.31 -0.53
C LYS A 12 -4.56 0.77 -1.42
N LEU A 13 -4.88 1.90 -0.84
CA LEU A 13 -5.40 3.07 -1.53
C LEU A 13 -4.24 4.02 -1.87
N GLY A 14 -3.98 4.21 -3.16
CA GLY A 14 -2.97 5.18 -3.60
C GLY A 14 -3.36 6.60 -3.21
N GLY A 15 -2.44 7.39 -2.65
CA GLY A 15 -2.72 8.79 -2.30
C GLY A 15 -3.07 9.67 -3.51
N SER A 16 -2.75 9.23 -4.74
CA SER A 16 -3.13 9.91 -5.98
C SER A 16 -4.53 9.53 -6.49
N CYS A 17 -5.03 8.33 -6.16
CA CYS A 17 -6.29 7.84 -6.67
C CYS A 17 -7.49 8.16 -5.79
N LEU A 18 -7.30 8.40 -4.48
CA LEU A 18 -8.41 8.64 -3.54
C LEU A 18 -9.40 9.72 -3.97
N ASP A 19 -8.90 10.80 -4.57
CA ASP A 19 -9.76 11.89 -5.07
C ASP A 19 -10.61 11.50 -6.28
N ASN A 20 -10.23 10.43 -6.99
CA ASN A 20 -10.87 9.99 -8.22
C ASN A 20 -11.79 8.77 -8.01
N LEU A 21 -11.87 8.24 -6.78
CA LEU A 21 -12.78 7.16 -6.44
C LEU A 21 -14.19 7.71 -6.27
N ASP A 22 -15.08 7.35 -7.19
CA ASP A 22 -16.46 7.81 -7.20
C ASP A 22 -17.37 7.02 -6.24
N GLY A 23 -18.65 7.42 -6.19
CA GLY A 23 -19.64 6.76 -5.32
C GLY A 23 -19.80 5.27 -5.63
N THR A 24 -19.74 4.90 -6.91
CA THR A 24 -19.93 3.50 -7.33
C THR A 24 -18.78 2.61 -6.88
N TRP A 25 -17.57 3.14 -6.88
CA TRP A 25 -16.40 2.45 -6.35
C TRP A 25 -16.54 2.17 -4.83
N TRP A 26 -16.99 3.19 -4.08
CA TRP A 26 -17.22 3.04 -2.63
C TRP A 26 -18.38 2.10 -2.32
N ASP A 27 -19.43 2.09 -3.14
CA ASP A 27 -20.56 1.15 -3.01
C ASP A 27 -20.09 -0.29 -3.23
N ASP A 28 -19.20 -0.52 -4.20
CA ASP A 28 -18.61 -1.82 -4.46
C ASP A 28 -17.72 -2.28 -3.30
N LEU A 29 -16.81 -1.40 -2.81
CA LEU A 29 -15.97 -1.72 -1.66
C LEU A 29 -16.80 -2.07 -0.42
N ALA A 30 -17.86 -1.31 -0.14
CA ALA A 30 -18.72 -1.56 1.00
C ALA A 30 -19.51 -2.87 0.85
N ARG A 31 -19.99 -3.20 -0.37
CA ARG A 31 -20.62 -4.49 -0.65
C ARG A 31 -19.66 -5.63 -0.34
N HIS A 32 -18.42 -5.55 -0.82
CA HIS A 32 -17.37 -6.52 -0.54
C HIS A 32 -17.07 -6.60 0.97
N GLY A 33 -17.01 -5.44 1.65
CA GLY A 33 -16.77 -5.33 3.09
C GLY A 33 -17.86 -5.97 3.96
N ARG A 34 -19.10 -6.08 3.48
CA ARG A 34 -20.18 -6.81 4.18
C ARG A 34 -19.99 -8.32 4.17
N GLU A 35 -19.22 -8.83 3.23
CA GLU A 35 -18.94 -10.27 3.09
C GLU A 35 -17.60 -10.65 3.72
N ARG A 36 -16.62 -9.74 3.70
CA ARG A 36 -15.28 -9.93 4.24
C ARG A 36 -14.78 -8.69 4.96
N PRO A 37 -14.07 -8.81 6.09
CA PRO A 37 -13.48 -7.65 6.75
C PRO A 37 -12.45 -6.98 5.84
N LEU A 38 -12.31 -5.68 6.00
CA LEU A 38 -11.38 -4.88 5.19
C LEU A 38 -10.22 -4.35 6.04
N VAL A 39 -9.02 -4.41 5.50
CA VAL A 39 -7.89 -3.63 6.01
C VAL A 39 -7.42 -2.72 4.88
N LEU A 40 -7.70 -1.43 5.04
CA LEU A 40 -7.35 -0.40 4.07
C LEU A 40 -6.02 0.24 4.50
N VAL A 41 -5.06 0.35 3.60
CA VAL A 41 -3.80 1.06 3.86
C VAL A 41 -3.70 2.23 2.90
N HIS A 42 -3.61 3.45 3.40
CA HIS A 42 -3.62 4.63 2.54
C HIS A 42 -2.23 5.23 2.32
N GLY A 43 -2.03 5.84 1.16
CA GLY A 43 -0.90 6.72 0.90
C GLY A 43 -1.22 8.16 1.32
N TRP A 44 -0.22 8.89 1.77
CA TRP A 44 -0.34 10.28 2.25
C TRP A 44 0.50 11.28 1.46
N SER A 45 1.23 10.86 0.45
CA SER A 45 2.19 11.74 -0.27
C SER A 45 1.52 12.92 -0.97
N LYS A 46 0.34 12.75 -1.58
CA LYS A 46 -0.40 13.84 -2.23
C LYS A 46 -1.05 14.79 -1.21
N PRO A 47 -1.74 14.30 -0.17
CA PRO A 47 -2.19 15.14 0.94
C PRO A 47 -1.06 15.96 1.57
N LEU A 48 0.10 15.38 1.82
CA LEU A 48 1.24 16.08 2.41
C LEU A 48 1.74 17.23 1.52
N LYS A 49 1.79 17.02 0.19
CA LYS A 49 2.14 18.09 -0.77
C LYS A 49 1.10 19.22 -0.85
N ARG A 50 -0.14 18.93 -0.50
CA ARG A 50 -1.21 19.95 -0.39
C ARG A 50 -1.14 20.73 0.91
N LEU A 51 -0.64 20.12 1.97
CA LEU A 51 -0.44 20.76 3.26
C LEU A 51 0.60 21.87 3.16
N ASP A 52 1.75 21.58 2.54
CA ASP A 52 2.84 22.53 2.37
C ASP A 52 3.60 22.27 1.06
N ALA A 53 3.88 23.34 0.31
CA ALA A 53 4.61 23.31 -0.96
C ALA A 53 6.04 22.76 -0.80
N ARG A 54 6.67 22.90 0.39
CA ARG A 54 8.00 22.33 0.70
C ARG A 54 8.09 20.84 0.40
N TYR A 55 6.98 20.10 0.52
CA TYR A 55 6.94 18.67 0.24
C TYR A 55 6.97 18.31 -1.25
N SER A 56 6.87 19.30 -2.12
CA SER A 56 7.07 19.16 -3.57
C SER A 56 8.48 19.50 -4.02
N GLU A 57 9.28 20.14 -3.15
CA GLU A 57 10.65 20.52 -3.45
C GLU A 57 11.56 19.30 -3.65
N PRO A 58 12.55 19.38 -4.57
CA PRO A 58 13.54 18.32 -4.73
C PRO A 58 14.30 17.99 -3.45
N SER A 59 14.53 18.97 -2.57
CA SER A 59 15.19 18.85 -1.26
C SER A 59 14.42 17.97 -0.27
N ALA A 60 13.11 17.79 -0.46
CA ALA A 60 12.28 16.89 0.35
C ALA A 60 12.49 15.40 0.02
N ILE A 61 13.28 15.09 -1.00
CA ILE A 61 13.55 13.72 -1.44
C ILE A 61 15.05 13.45 -1.34
N LEU A 62 15.41 12.45 -0.56
CA LEU A 62 16.78 11.96 -0.45
C LEU A 62 16.99 10.78 -1.40
N ARG A 63 18.24 10.60 -1.83
CA ARG A 63 18.69 9.41 -2.57
C ARG A 63 19.74 8.70 -1.75
N ASP A 64 19.57 7.39 -1.55
CA ASP A 64 20.59 6.57 -0.92
C ASP A 64 21.76 6.27 -1.89
N ARG A 65 22.82 5.63 -1.36
CA ARG A 65 23.98 5.21 -2.16
C ARG A 65 23.65 4.22 -3.28
N TYR A 66 22.48 3.60 -3.24
CA TYR A 66 22.00 2.66 -4.25
C TYR A 66 21.04 3.31 -5.26
N GLY A 67 20.78 4.63 -5.12
CA GLY A 67 19.90 5.40 -5.99
C GLY A 67 18.41 5.32 -5.64
N ASN A 68 18.04 4.63 -4.54
CA ASN A 68 16.66 4.60 -4.11
C ASN A 68 16.25 5.97 -3.55
N GLN A 69 15.00 6.34 -3.81
CA GLN A 69 14.44 7.60 -3.34
C GLN A 69 13.59 7.39 -2.09
N SER A 70 13.79 8.25 -1.11
CA SER A 70 12.98 8.33 0.10
C SER A 70 12.64 9.77 0.42
N ARG A 71 11.50 10.00 1.04
CA ARG A 71 11.18 11.31 1.61
C ARG A 71 12.11 11.56 2.80
N TRP A 72 12.71 12.75 2.84
CA TRP A 72 13.38 13.18 4.06
C TRP A 72 12.33 13.38 5.15
N THR A 73 12.35 12.51 6.13
CA THR A 73 11.35 12.42 7.19
C THR A 73 12.00 12.76 8.53
N THR A 74 11.64 13.91 9.06
CA THR A 74 11.99 14.39 10.40
C THR A 74 10.82 14.14 11.35
N PRO A 75 10.96 14.35 12.68
CA PRO A 75 9.82 14.29 13.60
C PRO A 75 8.66 15.20 13.18
N GLU A 76 8.95 16.42 12.72
CA GLU A 76 7.92 17.34 12.20
C GLU A 76 7.17 16.75 10.99
N VAL A 77 7.87 16.08 10.08
CA VAL A 77 7.25 15.41 8.94
C VAL A 77 6.37 14.24 9.38
N ILE A 78 6.72 13.51 10.44
CA ILE A 78 5.86 12.49 11.03
C ILE A 78 4.56 13.12 11.56
N ASP A 79 4.63 14.25 12.25
CA ASP A 79 3.46 14.97 12.77
C ASP A 79 2.57 15.49 11.62
N ASP A 80 3.17 16.02 10.56
CA ASP A 80 2.44 16.42 9.36
C ASP A 80 1.78 15.21 8.64
N ILE A 81 2.45 14.06 8.60
CA ILE A 81 1.85 12.82 8.09
C ILE A 81 0.63 12.42 8.92
N LYS A 82 0.72 12.47 10.26
CA LYS A 82 -0.41 12.17 11.15
C LYS A 82 -1.57 13.14 10.92
N THR A 83 -1.27 14.44 10.77
CA THR A 83 -2.26 15.48 10.52
C THR A 83 -3.02 15.25 9.22
N VAL A 84 -2.33 15.08 8.11
CA VAL A 84 -2.99 14.86 6.81
C VAL A 84 -3.70 13.50 6.76
N SER A 85 -3.18 12.51 7.47
CA SER A 85 -3.81 11.20 7.58
C SER A 85 -5.08 11.22 8.44
N ALA A 86 -5.17 12.12 9.43
CA ALA A 86 -6.39 12.31 10.20
C ALA A 86 -7.52 12.84 9.33
N VAL A 87 -7.26 13.92 8.58
CA VAL A 87 -8.24 14.51 7.66
C VAL A 87 -8.69 13.51 6.59
N LEU A 88 -7.73 12.76 6.02
CA LEU A 88 -8.06 11.73 5.04
C LEU A 88 -8.92 10.62 5.66
N ALA A 89 -8.60 10.22 6.89
CA ALA A 89 -9.35 9.19 7.59
C ALA A 89 -10.81 9.60 7.82
N GLU A 90 -11.08 10.84 8.23
CA GLU A 90 -12.44 11.34 8.42
C GLU A 90 -13.29 11.15 7.16
N ASP A 91 -12.77 11.52 5.98
CA ASP A 91 -13.49 11.32 4.70
C ASP A 91 -13.72 9.84 4.38
N VAL A 92 -12.67 8.99 4.50
CA VAL A 92 -12.77 7.57 4.18
C VAL A 92 -13.72 6.84 5.14
N LEU A 93 -13.62 7.10 6.44
CA LEU A 93 -14.51 6.50 7.45
C LEU A 93 -15.95 6.91 7.19
N ALA A 94 -16.24 8.20 6.97
CA ALA A 94 -17.59 8.68 6.69
C ALA A 94 -18.20 8.02 5.43
N ARG A 95 -17.40 7.80 4.38
CA ARG A 95 -17.83 7.09 3.17
C ARG A 95 -18.20 5.63 3.44
N LEU A 96 -17.45 4.94 4.30
CA LEU A 96 -17.72 3.56 4.68
C LEU A 96 -18.94 3.46 5.62
N GLU A 97 -18.99 4.31 6.64
CA GLU A 97 -20.08 4.34 7.63
C GLU A 97 -21.44 4.66 6.99
N SER A 98 -21.47 5.63 6.05
CA SER A 98 -22.69 5.94 5.29
C SER A 98 -23.21 4.76 4.44
N ARG A 99 -22.39 3.73 4.26
CA ARG A 99 -22.69 2.49 3.53
C ARG A 99 -22.84 1.26 4.43
N GLY A 100 -22.91 1.48 5.75
CA GLY A 100 -23.14 0.44 6.74
C GLY A 100 -21.91 -0.42 7.07
N ILE A 101 -20.71 0.09 6.83
CA ILE A 101 -19.44 -0.53 7.27
C ILE A 101 -18.94 0.23 8.50
N THR A 102 -18.77 -0.46 9.62
CA THR A 102 -18.11 0.11 10.80
C THR A 102 -16.63 0.25 10.50
N ALA A 103 -16.10 1.46 10.62
CA ALA A 103 -14.73 1.73 10.22
C ALA A 103 -13.92 2.39 11.34
N GLU A 104 -12.70 1.92 11.57
CA GLU A 104 -11.80 2.41 12.60
C GLU A 104 -10.47 2.86 11.98
N ARG A 105 -9.94 3.99 12.47
CA ARG A 105 -8.59 4.44 12.13
C ARG A 105 -7.57 3.81 13.05
N LEU A 106 -6.43 3.39 12.48
CA LEU A 106 -5.30 2.86 13.21
C LEU A 106 -3.98 3.45 12.68
N LEU A 107 -3.12 3.90 13.57
CA LEU A 107 -1.73 4.19 13.21
C LEU A 107 -0.96 2.86 13.23
N GLY A 108 -0.23 2.56 12.17
CA GLY A 108 0.60 1.35 12.14
C GLY A 108 1.64 1.32 13.26
N SER A 109 2.12 2.50 13.68
CA SER A 109 3.04 2.67 14.81
C SER A 109 2.43 2.35 16.19
N ASP A 110 1.10 2.19 16.29
CA ASP A 110 0.42 1.83 17.54
C ASP A 110 0.39 0.31 17.78
N GLY A 111 1.52 -0.34 17.53
CA GLY A 111 1.72 -1.75 17.81
C GLY A 111 1.42 -2.70 16.64
N LEU A 112 0.96 -2.19 15.49
CA LEU A 112 0.67 -3.02 14.31
C LEU A 112 1.93 -3.27 13.47
N VAL A 113 2.74 -2.24 13.20
CA VAL A 113 3.87 -2.32 12.26
C VAL A 113 5.18 -2.01 12.98
N GLY A 114 6.10 -2.95 12.97
CA GLY A 114 7.46 -2.79 13.42
C GLY A 114 8.40 -2.42 12.26
N ALA A 115 9.40 -1.59 12.56
CA ALA A 115 10.41 -1.21 11.58
C ALA A 115 11.83 -1.41 12.10
N GLY A 116 12.75 -1.68 11.19
CA GLY A 116 14.19 -1.68 11.43
C GLY A 116 14.81 -0.31 11.27
N GLU A 117 16.11 -0.26 11.46
CA GLU A 117 16.89 0.94 11.19
C GLU A 117 16.88 1.27 9.70
N GLY A 118 16.73 2.56 9.39
CA GLY A 118 16.78 3.09 8.05
C GLY A 118 18.20 3.28 7.53
N GLU A 119 18.30 3.64 6.25
CA GLU A 119 19.57 4.07 5.67
C GLU A 119 19.98 5.42 6.28
N ARG A 120 21.24 5.58 6.60
CA ARG A 120 21.81 6.79 7.20
C ARG A 120 22.64 7.59 6.21
N TRP A 121 23.06 7.02 5.09
CA TRP A 121 23.92 7.64 4.11
C TRP A 121 23.15 8.09 2.87
N TRP A 122 23.11 9.41 2.64
CA TRP A 122 22.29 10.03 1.62
C TRP A 122 23.10 10.96 0.72
N TRP A 123 22.79 10.96 -0.56
CA TRP A 123 23.36 11.93 -1.49
C TRP A 123 22.70 13.30 -1.28
N ARG A 124 23.53 14.29 -0.96
CA ARG A 124 23.16 15.70 -0.89
C ARG A 124 24.28 16.55 -1.48
N GLU A 125 23.94 17.50 -2.38
CA GLU A 125 24.92 18.39 -3.03
C GLU A 125 26.13 17.66 -3.64
N LYS A 126 25.88 16.50 -4.29
CA LYS A 126 26.90 15.62 -4.89
C LYS A 126 27.85 14.95 -3.89
N GLN A 127 27.56 15.00 -2.61
CA GLN A 127 28.30 14.33 -1.55
C GLN A 127 27.44 13.31 -0.83
N LEU A 128 28.06 12.24 -0.36
CA LEU A 128 27.41 11.26 0.51
C LEU A 128 27.57 11.74 1.96
N VAL A 129 26.46 12.08 2.59
CA VAL A 129 26.44 12.62 3.96
C VAL A 129 25.63 11.72 4.86
N GLU A 130 25.97 11.67 6.13
CA GLU A 130 25.17 11.03 7.14
C GLU A 130 24.05 11.98 7.56
N LEU A 131 22.80 11.55 7.41
CA LEU A 131 21.61 12.30 7.79
C LEU A 131 20.62 11.38 8.49
N GLU A 132 20.05 11.87 9.58
CA GLU A 132 18.91 11.21 10.20
C GLU A 132 17.69 11.30 9.26
N ASN A 133 17.09 10.15 9.01
CA ASN A 133 15.88 10.05 8.22
C ASN A 133 14.98 9.00 8.85
N LEU A 134 13.87 9.43 9.44
CA LEU A 134 12.91 8.55 10.11
C LEU A 134 12.10 7.73 9.10
N VAL A 135 12.80 6.91 8.33
CA VAL A 135 12.26 5.95 7.38
C VAL A 135 12.94 4.61 7.64
N GLY A 136 12.17 3.56 7.80
CA GLY A 136 12.72 2.23 8.07
C GLY A 136 12.07 1.13 7.23
N PRO A 137 12.79 0.02 6.99
CA PRO A 137 12.21 -1.18 6.42
C PRO A 137 11.25 -1.81 7.44
N ILE A 138 10.15 -2.38 6.96
CA ILE A 138 9.24 -3.14 7.81
C ILE A 138 9.93 -4.43 8.22
N THR A 139 9.93 -4.74 9.52
CA THR A 139 10.56 -5.94 10.09
C THR A 139 9.54 -6.95 10.59
N GLY A 140 8.30 -6.53 10.80
CA GLY A 140 7.23 -7.41 11.23
C GLY A 140 5.91 -6.67 11.39
N VAL A 141 4.84 -7.44 11.47
CA VAL A 141 3.48 -6.97 11.76
C VAL A 141 2.91 -7.83 12.87
N ASP A 142 2.39 -7.19 13.91
CA ASP A 142 1.57 -7.84 14.93
C ASP A 142 0.10 -7.53 14.63
N PRO A 143 -0.73 -8.50 14.23
CA PRO A 143 -2.13 -8.26 13.91
C PRO A 143 -3.03 -8.03 15.14
N ALA A 144 -2.51 -8.16 16.37
CA ALA A 144 -3.29 -8.00 17.60
C ALA A 144 -4.09 -6.68 17.70
N PRO A 145 -3.61 -5.52 17.19
CA PRO A 145 -4.43 -4.30 17.15
C PRO A 145 -5.67 -4.39 16.27
N LEU A 146 -5.72 -5.29 15.29
CA LEU A 146 -6.87 -5.53 14.41
C LEU A 146 -7.90 -6.45 15.09
N LYS A 147 -8.49 -6.00 16.20
CA LYS A 147 -9.28 -6.83 17.14
C LYS A 147 -10.61 -7.33 16.56
N ASN A 148 -11.19 -6.58 15.62
CA ASN A 148 -12.55 -6.84 15.11
C ASN A 148 -12.53 -7.19 13.61
N LEU A 149 -11.66 -8.10 13.19
CA LEU A 149 -11.65 -8.59 11.81
C LEU A 149 -12.86 -9.50 11.56
N GLN A 150 -14.00 -8.89 11.25
CA GLN A 150 -15.25 -9.56 10.90
C GLN A 150 -15.96 -8.86 9.74
N PRO A 151 -16.82 -9.54 8.99
CA PRO A 151 -17.64 -8.92 7.96
C PRO A 151 -18.40 -7.70 8.49
N GLY A 152 -18.45 -6.64 7.70
CA GLY A 152 -19.04 -5.36 8.10
C GLY A 152 -18.07 -4.43 8.86
N HIS A 153 -16.83 -4.84 9.11
CA HIS A 153 -15.78 -4.05 9.73
C HIS A 153 -14.62 -3.71 8.76
N ALA A 154 -14.10 -2.50 8.92
CA ALA A 154 -12.92 -2.02 8.19
C ALA A 154 -11.94 -1.31 9.13
N TYR A 155 -10.66 -1.55 8.94
CA TYR A 155 -9.58 -0.73 9.51
C TYR A 155 -8.95 0.13 8.43
N LEU A 156 -8.76 1.42 8.72
CA LEU A 156 -7.97 2.33 7.88
C LEU A 156 -6.63 2.58 8.56
N VAL A 157 -5.57 2.01 7.99
CA VAL A 157 -4.22 2.05 8.53
C VAL A 157 -3.41 3.17 7.89
N THR A 158 -2.88 4.06 8.72
CA THR A 158 -1.80 4.99 8.35
C THR A 158 -0.47 4.23 8.41
N PRO A 159 0.31 4.13 7.32
CA PRO A 159 1.50 3.29 7.24
C PRO A 159 2.72 3.94 7.93
N LEU A 160 2.58 4.27 9.19
CA LEU A 160 3.68 4.55 10.10
C LEU A 160 4.05 3.27 10.84
N ALA A 161 5.28 3.17 11.30
CA ALA A 161 5.77 2.04 12.06
C ALA A 161 6.54 2.51 13.31
N ARG A 162 6.85 1.60 14.20
CA ARG A 162 7.69 1.87 15.37
C ARG A 162 8.98 1.06 15.27
N ASN A 163 10.10 1.74 15.42
CA ASN A 163 11.40 1.08 15.45
C ASN A 163 11.73 0.53 16.85
N ALA A 164 12.84 -0.21 16.97
CA ALA A 164 13.27 -0.79 18.24
C ALA A 164 13.62 0.25 19.32
N ALA A 165 13.94 1.49 18.92
CA ALA A 165 14.16 2.61 19.84
C ALA A 165 12.86 3.28 20.29
N GLY A 166 11.69 2.80 19.85
CA GLY A 166 10.40 3.37 20.18
C GLY A 166 10.02 4.60 19.35
N GLN A 167 10.82 4.97 18.34
CA GLN A 167 10.52 6.11 17.47
C GLN A 167 9.51 5.73 16.40
N GLU A 168 8.64 6.67 16.05
CA GLU A 168 7.78 6.53 14.89
C GLU A 168 8.58 6.81 13.62
N VAL A 169 8.44 5.93 12.66
CA VAL A 169 9.10 6.03 11.36
C VAL A 169 8.10 5.86 10.22
N ASN A 170 8.39 6.54 9.14
CA ASN A 170 7.65 6.42 7.90
C ASN A 170 8.04 5.14 7.18
N THR A 171 7.06 4.48 6.57
CA THR A 171 7.27 3.28 5.75
C THR A 171 6.61 3.44 4.38
N ASP A 172 6.94 2.54 3.46
CA ASP A 172 6.27 2.48 2.16
C ASP A 172 4.89 1.83 2.31
N ALA A 173 3.84 2.55 1.89
CA ALA A 173 2.46 2.10 2.05
C ALA A 173 2.11 0.83 1.27
N ASP A 174 2.72 0.61 0.09
CA ASP A 174 2.51 -0.62 -0.68
C ASP A 174 3.12 -1.82 0.08
N ARG A 175 4.32 -1.64 0.66
CA ARG A 175 4.99 -2.67 1.46
C ARG A 175 4.31 -2.89 2.82
N ALA A 176 3.78 -1.83 3.45
CA ALA A 176 2.99 -1.98 4.67
C ALA A 176 1.73 -2.83 4.42
N ALA A 177 1.02 -2.57 3.31
CA ALA A 177 -0.12 -3.37 2.92
C ALA A 177 0.27 -4.84 2.65
N ALA A 178 1.40 -5.08 2.00
CA ALA A 178 1.92 -6.43 1.75
C ALA A 178 2.23 -7.19 3.05
N ALA A 179 2.92 -6.54 3.98
CA ALA A 179 3.26 -7.15 5.27
C ALA A 179 2.02 -7.42 6.14
N ILE A 180 1.05 -6.48 6.16
CA ILE A 180 -0.23 -6.66 6.86
C ILE A 180 -1.02 -7.80 6.23
N ALA A 181 -1.09 -7.90 4.89
CA ALA A 181 -1.77 -8.99 4.21
C ALA A 181 -1.20 -10.36 4.61
N GLY A 182 0.12 -10.49 4.60
CA GLY A 182 0.78 -11.72 5.06
C GLY A 182 0.48 -12.06 6.52
N ALA A 183 0.61 -11.08 7.43
CA ALA A 183 0.42 -11.30 8.87
C ALA A 183 -1.04 -11.60 9.25
N THR A 184 -2.02 -11.11 8.47
CA THR A 184 -3.45 -11.39 8.69
C THR A 184 -3.94 -12.63 7.96
N GLY A 185 -3.08 -13.31 7.21
CA GLY A 185 -3.45 -14.47 6.39
C GLY A 185 -4.39 -14.13 5.23
N ALA A 186 -4.37 -12.88 4.76
CA ALA A 186 -5.18 -12.46 3.63
C ALA A 186 -4.82 -13.25 2.36
N SER A 187 -5.83 -13.78 1.67
CA SER A 187 -5.62 -14.46 0.37
C SER A 187 -5.32 -13.46 -0.74
N ASP A 188 -5.84 -12.24 -0.60
CA ASP A 188 -5.82 -11.22 -1.64
C ASP A 188 -5.26 -9.88 -1.13
N LEU A 189 -4.36 -9.30 -1.93
CA LEU A 189 -3.92 -7.92 -1.79
C LEU A 189 -4.31 -7.13 -3.04
N VAL A 190 -5.07 -6.04 -2.86
CA VAL A 190 -5.43 -5.14 -3.96
C VAL A 190 -4.65 -3.84 -3.83
N LEU A 191 -3.86 -3.51 -4.85
CA LEU A 191 -3.10 -2.26 -4.93
C LEU A 191 -3.81 -1.29 -5.88
N VAL A 192 -4.70 -0.47 -5.33
CA VAL A 192 -5.45 0.52 -6.10
C VAL A 192 -4.54 1.67 -6.52
N THR A 193 -4.60 2.01 -7.81
CA THR A 193 -3.72 3.00 -8.44
C THR A 193 -4.49 3.77 -9.53
N ASP A 194 -3.88 4.77 -10.13
CA ASP A 194 -4.44 5.59 -11.20
C ASP A 194 -4.29 4.98 -12.61
N VAL A 195 -3.64 3.83 -12.72
CA VAL A 195 -3.49 3.11 -13.99
C VAL A 195 -4.31 1.82 -13.98
N GLY A 196 -4.94 1.50 -15.13
CA GLY A 196 -5.78 0.31 -15.23
C GLY A 196 -5.01 -1.00 -15.16
N HIS A 197 -3.81 -1.04 -15.72
CA HIS A 197 -2.98 -2.25 -15.82
C HIS A 197 -1.49 -1.92 -15.71
N LEU A 198 -0.67 -2.91 -15.42
CA LEU A 198 0.75 -2.87 -15.71
C LEU A 198 0.95 -2.82 -17.23
N LEU A 199 1.83 -1.96 -17.69
CA LEU A 199 2.23 -1.88 -19.10
C LEU A 199 3.64 -2.45 -19.25
N ILE A 200 3.81 -3.38 -20.17
CA ILE A 200 5.12 -3.88 -20.64
C ILE A 200 5.16 -3.60 -22.14
N ASP A 201 6.15 -2.85 -22.59
CA ASP A 201 6.28 -2.40 -24.00
C ASP A 201 4.98 -1.73 -24.52
N ASP A 202 4.39 -0.87 -23.67
CA ASP A 202 3.12 -0.16 -23.91
C ASP A 202 1.90 -1.06 -24.09
N GLN A 203 2.03 -2.37 -23.79
CA GLN A 203 0.92 -3.32 -23.84
C GLN A 203 0.39 -3.63 -22.44
N PRO A 204 -0.95 -3.67 -22.24
CA PRO A 204 -1.53 -4.01 -20.96
C PRO A 204 -1.33 -5.49 -20.64
N VAL A 205 -0.82 -5.76 -19.44
CA VAL A 205 -0.59 -7.11 -18.93
C VAL A 205 -1.71 -7.48 -17.96
N ARG A 206 -2.51 -8.48 -18.29
CA ARG A 206 -3.60 -8.96 -17.43
C ARG A 206 -3.12 -9.93 -16.36
N ARG A 207 -2.14 -10.77 -16.67
CA ARG A 207 -1.55 -11.74 -15.75
C ARG A 207 -0.05 -11.80 -15.93
N ILE A 208 0.65 -11.92 -14.81
CA ILE A 208 2.11 -12.06 -14.78
C ILE A 208 2.51 -12.94 -13.60
N SER A 209 3.54 -13.76 -13.76
CA SER A 209 4.13 -14.49 -12.64
C SER A 209 4.90 -13.57 -11.71
N ALA A 210 5.09 -13.97 -10.44
CA ALA A 210 5.95 -13.26 -9.52
C ALA A 210 7.38 -13.11 -10.05
N GLU A 211 7.89 -14.14 -10.73
CA GLU A 211 9.23 -14.15 -11.32
C GLU A 211 9.36 -13.11 -12.45
N ASP A 212 8.42 -13.12 -13.40
CA ASP A 212 8.42 -12.16 -14.51
C ASP A 212 8.19 -10.72 -14.02
N ALA A 213 7.33 -10.56 -13.02
CA ALA A 213 7.08 -9.26 -12.37
C ALA A 213 8.34 -8.71 -11.69
N ALA A 214 9.13 -9.58 -11.03
CA ALA A 214 10.42 -9.22 -10.45
C ALA A 214 11.45 -8.86 -11.53
N ALA A 215 11.53 -9.65 -12.60
CA ALA A 215 12.41 -9.36 -13.74
C ALA A 215 12.06 -8.00 -14.40
N PHE A 216 10.78 -7.71 -14.60
CA PHE A 216 10.33 -6.44 -15.14
C PHE A 216 10.59 -5.27 -14.16
N ARG A 217 10.34 -5.46 -12.86
CA ARG A 217 10.67 -4.47 -11.83
C ARG A 217 12.12 -3.99 -11.92
N ASP A 218 13.05 -4.91 -12.14
CA ASP A 218 14.47 -4.61 -12.11
C ASP A 218 14.98 -4.01 -13.43
N LYS A 219 14.35 -4.33 -14.56
CA LYS A 219 14.77 -3.89 -15.90
C LYS A 219 14.00 -2.71 -16.47
N GLY A 220 12.68 -2.65 -16.24
CA GLY A 220 11.80 -1.72 -16.97
C GLY A 220 10.90 -0.84 -16.11
N ALA A 221 10.47 -1.30 -14.94
CA ALA A 221 9.51 -0.56 -14.11
C ALA A 221 10.13 0.69 -13.48
N LYS A 222 9.38 1.80 -13.53
CA LYS A 222 9.81 3.09 -12.98
C LYS A 222 8.84 3.58 -11.89
N GLY A 223 9.34 4.47 -11.03
CA GLY A 223 8.54 5.21 -10.06
C GLY A 223 7.65 4.34 -9.17
N GLY A 224 6.37 4.69 -9.09
CA GLY A 224 5.38 4.00 -8.24
C GLY A 224 5.14 2.54 -8.63
N MET A 225 5.21 2.20 -9.93
CA MET A 225 5.01 0.82 -10.38
C MET A 225 6.12 -0.11 -9.88
N ARG A 226 7.38 0.34 -9.89
CA ARG A 226 8.50 -0.44 -9.33
C ARG A 226 8.27 -0.81 -7.86
N LYS A 227 7.73 0.14 -7.07
CA LYS A 227 7.39 -0.08 -5.66
C LYS A 227 6.25 -1.08 -5.49
N LYS A 228 5.20 -0.98 -6.31
CA LYS A 228 4.07 -1.93 -6.29
C LYS A 228 4.49 -3.35 -6.64
N LEU A 229 5.33 -3.52 -7.66
CA LEU A 229 5.85 -4.83 -8.04
C LEU A 229 6.73 -5.43 -6.95
N ARG A 230 7.50 -4.60 -6.24
CA ARG A 230 8.26 -5.06 -5.07
C ARG A 230 7.34 -5.53 -3.95
N ALA A 231 6.35 -4.71 -3.59
CA ALA A 231 5.37 -5.05 -2.56
C ALA A 231 4.56 -6.31 -2.93
N ALA A 232 4.21 -6.47 -4.21
CA ALA A 232 3.54 -7.68 -4.69
C ALA A 232 4.38 -8.94 -4.48
N GLY A 233 5.68 -8.88 -4.80
CA GLY A 233 6.61 -9.98 -4.54
C GLY A 233 6.68 -10.32 -3.05
N GLU A 234 6.89 -9.31 -2.19
CA GLU A 234 6.93 -9.46 -0.73
C GLU A 234 5.62 -10.06 -0.18
N ALA A 235 4.45 -9.62 -0.67
CA ALA A 235 3.16 -10.18 -0.25
C ALA A 235 3.05 -11.68 -0.58
N LEU A 236 3.41 -12.06 -1.81
CA LEU A 236 3.39 -13.46 -2.24
C LEU A 236 4.38 -14.32 -1.44
N GLU A 237 5.56 -13.80 -1.10
CA GLU A 237 6.53 -14.47 -0.23
C GLU A 237 5.94 -14.70 1.17
N HIS A 238 5.16 -13.76 1.70
CA HIS A 238 4.49 -13.86 2.99
C HIS A 238 3.19 -14.69 2.98
N GLY A 239 2.87 -15.37 1.88
CA GLY A 239 1.75 -16.32 1.83
C GLY A 239 0.46 -15.79 1.23
N VAL A 240 0.41 -14.52 0.81
CA VAL A 240 -0.70 -14.01 -0.01
C VAL A 240 -0.76 -14.81 -1.32
N GLU A 241 -1.95 -15.21 -1.75
CA GLU A 241 -2.10 -16.04 -2.95
C GLU A 241 -2.12 -15.20 -4.22
N ARG A 242 -2.78 -14.03 -4.15
CA ARG A 242 -3.01 -13.15 -5.30
C ARG A 242 -2.77 -11.69 -4.95
N VAL A 243 -2.04 -11.00 -5.82
CA VAL A 243 -1.93 -9.54 -5.76
C VAL A 243 -2.51 -8.97 -7.04
N VAL A 244 -3.41 -7.99 -6.92
CA VAL A 244 -4.03 -7.34 -8.07
C VAL A 244 -3.70 -5.85 -8.07
N ILE A 245 -3.25 -5.33 -9.22
CA ILE A 245 -2.95 -3.90 -9.42
C ILE A 245 -3.93 -3.34 -10.43
N GLY A 246 -4.62 -2.25 -10.11
CA GLY A 246 -5.54 -1.60 -11.05
C GLY A 246 -6.28 -0.41 -10.46
N SER A 247 -7.17 0.19 -11.27
CA SER A 247 -7.97 1.37 -10.91
C SER A 247 -9.47 1.09 -10.80
N ALA A 248 -9.92 -0.09 -11.19
CA ALA A 248 -11.33 -0.46 -11.22
C ALA A 248 -11.88 -0.77 -9.81
N ALA A 249 -13.18 -1.09 -9.74
CA ALA A 249 -13.84 -1.56 -8.53
C ALA A 249 -13.16 -2.83 -7.97
N VAL A 250 -13.17 -2.98 -6.66
CA VAL A 250 -12.46 -4.08 -5.98
C VAL A 250 -12.98 -5.44 -6.42
N SER A 251 -14.29 -5.58 -6.60
CA SER A 251 -14.90 -6.84 -7.07
C SER A 251 -14.42 -7.21 -8.48
N ASP A 252 -14.31 -6.25 -9.39
CA ASP A 252 -13.84 -6.48 -10.76
C ASP A 252 -12.36 -6.89 -10.79
N LEU A 253 -11.54 -6.22 -9.95
CA LEU A 253 -10.14 -6.56 -9.79
C LEU A 253 -9.97 -7.99 -9.25
N LEU A 254 -10.73 -8.35 -8.21
CA LEU A 254 -10.67 -9.69 -7.61
C LEU A 254 -11.23 -10.78 -8.52
N ALA A 255 -12.23 -10.47 -9.36
CA ALA A 255 -12.75 -11.38 -10.37
C ALA A 255 -11.77 -11.58 -11.55
N GLY A 256 -10.73 -10.72 -11.66
CA GLY A 256 -9.76 -10.78 -12.76
C GLY A 256 -10.34 -10.30 -14.11
N SER A 257 -11.47 -9.58 -14.09
CA SER A 257 -12.06 -8.96 -15.28
C SER A 257 -11.26 -7.77 -15.78
N THR A 258 -10.52 -7.14 -14.89
CA THR A 258 -9.62 -5.99 -15.17
C THR A 258 -8.41 -6.00 -14.23
N GLY A 259 -7.48 -5.09 -14.44
CA GLY A 259 -6.26 -5.00 -13.64
C GLY A 259 -5.19 -6.02 -14.06
N THR A 260 -4.09 -6.01 -13.34
CA THR A 260 -3.01 -6.99 -13.48
C THR A 260 -2.97 -7.92 -12.28
N LEU A 261 -3.20 -9.19 -12.51
CA LEU A 261 -3.08 -10.24 -11.52
C LEU A 261 -1.65 -10.77 -11.45
N ILE A 262 -1.07 -10.82 -10.25
CA ILE A 262 0.26 -11.38 -9.98
C ILE A 262 0.09 -12.57 -9.03
N THR A 263 0.67 -13.73 -9.40
CA THR A 263 0.61 -14.99 -8.63
C THR A 263 1.97 -15.68 -8.60
N LYS A 264 2.18 -16.63 -7.67
CA LYS A 264 3.40 -17.45 -7.60
C LYS A 264 3.54 -18.41 -8.79
N ALA A 265 2.43 -18.99 -9.25
CA ALA A 265 2.47 -19.91 -10.39
C ALA A 265 2.80 -19.17 -11.68
N PRO A 266 3.54 -19.79 -12.62
CA PRO A 266 3.75 -19.20 -13.92
C PRO A 266 2.37 -18.93 -14.52
N GLY A 267 2.06 -17.66 -14.76
CA GLY A 267 0.95 -17.29 -15.62
C GLY A 267 1.22 -17.96 -16.96
N GLY A 268 0.27 -18.73 -17.50
CA GLY A 268 0.36 -19.10 -18.92
C GLY A 268 0.68 -17.84 -19.70
N ALA A 269 1.57 -17.94 -20.70
CA ALA A 269 2.20 -16.86 -21.44
C ALA A 269 1.40 -15.56 -21.44
N ALA A 270 2.05 -14.43 -21.12
CA ALA A 270 1.42 -13.11 -21.04
C ALA A 270 0.39 -12.96 -22.18
N THR A 271 -0.88 -13.12 -21.86
CA THR A 271 -1.92 -12.97 -22.87
C THR A 271 -2.04 -11.49 -23.13
N SER A 272 -1.39 -11.02 -24.20
CA SER A 272 -1.66 -9.71 -24.78
C SER A 272 -3.16 -9.69 -25.12
N GLY A 273 -3.90 -8.78 -24.52
CA GLY A 273 -5.31 -8.61 -24.83
C GLY A 273 -5.50 -8.02 -26.22
N ALA A 274 -5.38 -8.86 -27.24
CA ALA A 274 -5.89 -8.63 -28.56
C ALA A 274 -7.14 -9.49 -28.71
N ASP A 275 -8.27 -8.96 -28.25
CA ASP A 275 -9.56 -9.37 -28.75
C ASP A 275 -10.52 -8.17 -28.63
N ALA A 276 -10.88 -7.70 -29.81
CA ALA A 276 -11.97 -6.84 -30.31
C ALA A 276 -12.71 -5.92 -29.33
#